data_3d641072827f6a514c528add10eb16ab
#
_entry.id   3d641072827f6a514c528add10eb16ab
#
_cell.length_a   1.000
_cell.length_b   1.000
_cell.length_c   1.000
_cell.angle_alpha   90.00
_cell.angle_beta   90.00
_cell.angle_gamma   90.00
#
_symmetry.space_group_name_H-M   'P 1'
#
loop_
_entity.id
_entity.type
_entity.pdbx_description
1 polymer ?
#
loop_
_entity_poly.entity_id
_entity_poly.type
_entity_poly.pdbx_seq_one_letter_code
_entity_poly.pdbx_strand_id
1 'polypeptide(L)'
;IYTTMWENYPSIKGENSGVYRSEDNGDTWKKVVDGLPVGKNMGRIGIAVSHLNSKKVYVLVDNLSKQRSNAAEVYMSDNGGENWRRTHEDELLIFPGIGWYFTDIYVSPNNDDEIYALGVRAAYSSDGGKTFKNLGGTVKRINPSQAKGLHLDHCELWINPLNSNHL
;
A
#
# COMPACT_ATOMS: atom_id res chain seq x y z
N ILE A 1 -13.55 -12.20 1.26
CA ILE A 1 -12.69 -11.65 2.32
C ILE A 1 -11.23 -11.69 1.84
N TYR A 2 -10.41 -10.76 2.30
CA TYR A 2 -8.98 -10.74 2.00
C TYR A 2 -8.19 -10.68 3.29
N THR A 3 -6.98 -11.25 3.26
CA THR A 3 -5.96 -11.07 4.29
C THR A 3 -4.59 -11.00 3.64
N THR A 4 -3.65 -10.37 4.33
CA THR A 4 -2.26 -10.34 3.92
C THR A 4 -1.42 -11.04 4.98
N MET A 5 -0.51 -11.90 4.52
CA MET A 5 0.43 -12.62 5.36
C MET A 5 1.85 -12.18 5.04
N TRP A 6 2.64 -11.99 6.07
CA TRP A 6 4.00 -11.53 5.93
C TRP A 6 4.96 -12.33 6.83
N GLU A 7 5.91 -13.01 6.21
CA GLU A 7 6.92 -13.86 6.88
C GLU A 7 8.32 -13.22 6.84
N ASN A 8 8.41 -11.92 6.89
CA ASN A 8 9.65 -11.22 6.57
C ASN A 8 10.10 -10.27 7.69
N TYR A 9 10.46 -10.81 8.83
CA TYR A 9 11.16 -10.04 9.85
C TYR A 9 12.67 -9.97 9.50
N PRO A 10 13.43 -8.86 9.77
CA PRO A 10 14.46 -8.33 8.85
C PRO A 10 15.46 -9.30 8.26
N SER A 11 15.54 -10.52 8.74
CA SER A 11 16.48 -11.55 8.28
C SER A 11 15.81 -12.82 7.73
N ILE A 12 14.48 -12.95 7.77
CA ILE A 12 13.76 -14.15 7.33
C ILE A 12 12.94 -13.79 6.09
N LYS A 13 13.25 -14.41 4.97
CA LYS A 13 12.50 -14.28 3.71
C LYS A 13 11.60 -15.50 3.56
N GLY A 14 10.31 -15.34 3.90
CA GLY A 14 9.33 -16.40 3.86
C GLY A 14 8.69 -16.59 2.49
N GLU A 15 8.44 -17.83 2.10
CA GLU A 15 7.79 -18.20 0.84
C GLU A 15 6.25 -17.98 0.91
N ASN A 16 5.68 -17.90 2.12
CA ASN A 16 4.24 -17.77 2.31
C ASN A 16 3.76 -16.31 2.38
N SER A 17 4.66 -15.32 2.36
CA SER A 17 4.23 -13.91 2.22
C SER A 17 3.34 -13.75 1.00
N GLY A 18 2.23 -13.04 1.15
CA GLY A 18 1.30 -12.85 0.04
C GLY A 18 -0.07 -12.29 0.44
N VAL A 19 -0.87 -12.07 -0.58
CA VAL A 19 -2.30 -11.77 -0.46
C VAL A 19 -3.07 -13.08 -0.53
N TYR A 20 -4.04 -13.25 0.34
CA TYR A 20 -4.93 -14.42 0.38
C TYR A 20 -6.38 -13.96 0.28
N ARG A 21 -7.17 -14.72 -0.44
CA ARG A 21 -8.60 -14.48 -0.64
C ARG A 21 -9.40 -15.69 -0.18
N SER A 22 -10.49 -15.41 0.52
CA SER A 22 -11.53 -16.38 0.88
C SER A 22 -12.84 -16.01 0.19
N GLU A 23 -13.56 -17.01 -0.29
CA GLU A 23 -14.89 -16.90 -0.91
C GLU A 23 -15.99 -17.55 -0.04
N ASP A 24 -15.61 -18.18 1.07
CA ASP A 24 -16.44 -18.96 1.99
C ASP A 24 -16.39 -18.42 3.42
N ASN A 25 -16.36 -17.10 3.59
CA ASN A 25 -16.35 -16.39 4.87
C ASN A 25 -15.12 -16.68 5.77
N GLY A 26 -14.03 -17.17 5.19
CA GLY A 26 -12.79 -17.41 5.90
C GLY A 26 -12.52 -18.88 6.23
N ASP A 27 -13.37 -19.79 5.80
CA ASP A 27 -13.17 -21.22 6.03
C ASP A 27 -11.98 -21.75 5.22
N THR A 28 -11.83 -21.31 3.97
CA THR A 28 -10.67 -21.62 3.13
C THR A 28 -10.03 -20.38 2.51
N TRP A 29 -8.73 -20.48 2.27
CA TRP A 29 -7.94 -19.37 1.74
C TRP A 29 -7.10 -19.80 0.55
N LYS A 30 -7.17 -19.02 -0.53
CA LYS A 30 -6.31 -19.17 -1.70
C LYS A 30 -5.29 -18.04 -1.75
N LYS A 31 -4.03 -18.39 -1.91
CA LYS A 31 -2.99 -17.40 -2.19
C LYS A 31 -3.18 -16.83 -3.59
N VAL A 32 -3.21 -15.51 -3.69
CA VAL A 32 -3.28 -14.78 -4.94
C VAL A 32 -1.85 -14.49 -5.41
N VAL A 33 -1.52 -14.83 -6.65
CA VAL A 33 -0.16 -14.70 -7.18
C VAL A 33 -0.10 -13.98 -8.53
N ASP A 34 -1.22 -13.94 -9.26
CA ASP A 34 -1.23 -13.39 -10.62
C ASP A 34 -1.07 -11.87 -10.62
N GLY A 35 0.03 -11.40 -11.20
CA GLY A 35 0.38 -9.98 -11.30
C GLY A 35 1.03 -9.37 -10.05
N LEU A 36 1.24 -10.14 -8.97
CA LEU A 36 1.91 -9.69 -7.74
C LEU A 36 3.34 -10.23 -7.63
N PRO A 37 4.24 -9.57 -6.88
CA PRO A 37 5.47 -10.21 -6.39
C PRO A 37 5.14 -11.47 -5.60
N VAL A 38 6.02 -12.45 -5.60
CA VAL A 38 5.76 -13.74 -4.95
C VAL A 38 6.88 -14.17 -4.01
N GLY A 39 6.51 -14.97 -3.01
CA GLY A 39 7.42 -15.61 -2.08
C GLY A 39 8.33 -14.61 -1.36
N LYS A 40 9.61 -14.93 -1.28
CA LYS A 40 10.63 -14.12 -0.58
C LYS A 40 10.84 -12.70 -1.12
N ASN A 41 10.27 -12.38 -2.28
CA ASN A 41 10.32 -11.02 -2.83
C ASN A 41 9.18 -10.13 -2.32
N MET A 42 8.20 -10.70 -1.62
CA MET A 42 7.07 -9.98 -1.06
C MET A 42 7.31 -9.72 0.43
N GLY A 43 7.57 -8.47 0.77
CA GLY A 43 7.69 -7.99 2.15
C GLY A 43 6.33 -7.71 2.78
N ARG A 44 6.26 -6.70 3.64
CA ARG A 44 4.99 -6.27 4.26
C ARG A 44 4.00 -5.78 3.21
N ILE A 45 2.71 -6.01 3.48
CA ILE A 45 1.62 -5.72 2.54
C ILE A 45 0.50 -5.01 3.27
N GLY A 46 0.15 -3.82 2.82
CA GLY A 46 -1.11 -3.14 3.15
C GLY A 46 -2.18 -3.50 2.12
N ILE A 47 -3.44 -3.55 2.53
CA ILE A 47 -4.58 -3.85 1.65
C ILE A 47 -5.76 -2.93 1.94
N ALA A 48 -6.43 -2.47 0.90
CA ALA A 48 -7.66 -1.69 0.99
C ALA A 48 -8.66 -2.12 -0.08
N VAL A 49 -9.91 -2.29 0.31
CA VAL A 49 -11.02 -2.60 -0.60
C VAL A 49 -11.86 -1.35 -0.78
N SER A 50 -12.25 -1.03 -2.02
CA SER A 50 -13.15 0.09 -2.29
C SER A 50 -14.51 -0.12 -1.63
N HIS A 51 -15.00 0.92 -0.96
CA HIS A 51 -16.37 0.94 -0.42
C HIS A 51 -17.44 1.05 -1.51
N LEU A 52 -17.09 1.59 -2.67
CA LEU A 52 -18.01 1.80 -3.80
C LEU A 52 -18.09 0.57 -4.71
N ASN A 53 -17.01 -0.19 -4.79
CA ASN A 53 -16.91 -1.37 -5.63
C ASN A 53 -16.05 -2.46 -4.95
N SER A 54 -16.67 -3.44 -4.36
CA SER A 54 -15.98 -4.53 -3.65
C SER A 54 -15.05 -5.40 -4.52
N LYS A 55 -15.14 -5.27 -5.86
CA LYS A 55 -14.20 -5.91 -6.79
C LYS A 55 -12.92 -5.12 -6.98
N LYS A 56 -12.91 -3.84 -6.63
CA LYS A 56 -11.75 -2.97 -6.74
C LYS A 56 -10.96 -3.00 -5.44
N VAL A 57 -9.78 -3.57 -5.51
CA VAL A 57 -8.90 -3.81 -4.36
C VAL A 57 -7.52 -3.26 -4.67
N TYR A 58 -6.92 -2.59 -3.71
CA TYR A 58 -5.55 -2.09 -3.79
C TYR A 58 -4.66 -2.79 -2.76
N VAL A 59 -3.41 -3.01 -3.12
CA VAL A 59 -2.36 -3.42 -2.18
C VAL A 59 -1.13 -2.53 -2.35
N LEU A 60 -0.52 -2.18 -1.23
CA LEU A 60 0.79 -1.58 -1.16
C LEU A 60 1.78 -2.66 -0.71
N VAL A 61 2.82 -2.87 -1.48
CA VAL A 61 3.79 -3.95 -1.25
C VAL A 61 5.18 -3.38 -1.04
N ASP A 62 5.89 -3.85 -0.02
CA ASP A 62 7.34 -3.72 0.09
C ASP A 62 7.99 -4.78 -0.80
N ASN A 63 8.36 -4.41 -2.03
CA ASN A 63 8.94 -5.32 -3.01
C ASN A 63 10.43 -5.52 -2.79
N LEU A 64 10.79 -6.60 -2.13
CA LEU A 64 12.17 -6.92 -1.71
C LEU A 64 13.11 -7.29 -2.86
N SER A 65 12.60 -7.43 -4.10
CA SER A 65 13.44 -7.57 -5.30
C SER A 65 14.04 -6.23 -5.76
N LYS A 66 13.51 -5.13 -5.25
CA LYS A 66 13.95 -3.76 -5.58
C LYS A 66 14.99 -3.25 -4.58
N GLN A 67 15.62 -2.13 -4.93
CA GLN A 67 16.44 -1.41 -3.96
C GLN A 67 15.55 -0.87 -2.82
N ARG A 68 16.05 -0.86 -1.60
CA ARG A 68 15.27 -0.48 -0.41
C ARG A 68 14.61 0.90 -0.49
N SER A 69 15.19 1.86 -1.22
CA SER A 69 14.64 3.21 -1.35
C SER A 69 13.41 3.28 -2.26
N ASN A 70 13.25 2.32 -3.17
CA ASN A 70 12.19 2.28 -4.19
C ASN A 70 11.41 0.94 -4.21
N ALA A 71 11.32 0.31 -3.05
CA ALA A 71 10.64 -0.96 -2.86
C ALA A 71 9.11 -0.85 -2.78
N ALA A 72 8.57 0.35 -2.56
CA ALA A 72 7.11 0.56 -2.48
C ALA A 72 6.47 0.45 -3.85
N GLU A 73 5.53 -0.46 -3.98
CA GLU A 73 4.73 -0.63 -5.20
C GLU A 73 3.25 -0.79 -4.87
N VAL A 74 2.41 -0.07 -5.61
CA VAL A 74 0.95 -0.20 -5.51
C VAL A 74 0.43 -1.04 -6.66
N TYR A 75 -0.38 -2.03 -6.33
CA TYR A 75 -1.09 -2.87 -7.28
C TYR A 75 -2.59 -2.74 -7.09
N MET A 76 -3.33 -2.95 -8.16
CA MET A 76 -4.79 -2.91 -8.16
C MET A 76 -5.36 -4.12 -8.89
N SER A 77 -6.45 -4.65 -8.33
CA SER A 77 -7.37 -5.56 -8.97
C SER A 77 -8.71 -4.85 -9.16
N ASP A 78 -9.37 -5.08 -10.28
CA ASP A 78 -10.75 -4.63 -10.58
C ASP A 78 -11.75 -5.79 -10.72
N ASN A 79 -11.29 -7.01 -10.50
CA ASN A 79 -12.08 -8.24 -10.63
C ASN A 79 -12.14 -9.07 -9.34
N GLY A 80 -12.02 -8.43 -8.18
CA GLY A 80 -12.13 -9.11 -6.90
C GLY A 80 -10.88 -9.91 -6.53
N GLY A 81 -9.70 -9.47 -6.95
CA GLY A 81 -8.43 -10.07 -6.58
C GLY A 81 -8.07 -11.32 -7.37
N GLU A 82 -8.70 -11.57 -8.52
CA GLU A 82 -8.32 -12.69 -9.39
C GLU A 82 -6.98 -12.46 -10.06
N ASN A 83 -6.77 -11.24 -10.56
CA ASN A 83 -5.48 -10.79 -11.08
C ASN A 83 -5.20 -9.34 -10.68
N TRP A 84 -3.93 -8.96 -10.79
CA TRP A 84 -3.44 -7.68 -10.31
C TRP A 84 -2.53 -7.03 -11.34
N ARG A 85 -2.48 -5.71 -11.33
CA ARG A 85 -1.53 -4.94 -12.12
C ARG A 85 -0.90 -3.85 -11.27
N ARG A 86 0.36 -3.60 -11.47
CA ARG A 86 1.02 -2.42 -10.92
C ARG A 86 0.35 -1.17 -11.49
N THR A 87 0.07 -0.18 -10.64
CA THR A 87 -0.70 1.00 -11.04
C THR A 87 0.16 2.12 -11.63
N HIS A 88 1.42 2.23 -11.22
CA HIS A 88 2.32 3.35 -11.54
C HIS A 88 3.63 2.87 -12.18
N GLU A 89 4.21 3.72 -13.02
CA GLU A 89 5.53 3.48 -13.63
C GLU A 89 6.66 4.11 -12.81
N ASP A 90 6.43 5.30 -12.28
CA ASP A 90 7.39 6.03 -11.47
C ASP A 90 7.68 5.33 -10.13
N GLU A 91 8.84 5.61 -9.56
CA GLU A 91 9.23 5.10 -8.26
C GLU A 91 8.45 5.80 -7.14
N LEU A 92 7.85 5.00 -6.26
CA LEU A 92 7.14 5.50 -5.08
C LEU A 92 8.09 5.50 -3.87
N LEU A 93 8.72 6.65 -3.59
CA LEU A 93 9.79 6.76 -2.60
C LEU A 93 9.26 6.99 -1.16
N ILE A 94 8.38 6.11 -0.67
CA ILE A 94 7.79 6.22 0.66
C ILE A 94 8.43 5.29 1.71
N PHE A 95 9.26 4.31 1.27
CA PHE A 95 9.92 3.34 2.15
C PHE A 95 11.45 3.53 2.19
N PRO A 96 12.04 4.55 2.80
CA PRO A 96 13.49 4.68 2.82
C PRO A 96 14.15 3.58 3.69
N GLY A 97 14.07 2.34 3.21
CA GLY A 97 14.69 1.16 3.80
C GLY A 97 13.94 0.45 4.90
N ILE A 98 12.77 0.91 5.31
CA ILE A 98 11.98 0.36 6.43
C ILE A 98 10.52 0.06 6.07
N GLY A 99 10.23 -0.36 4.83
CA GLY A 99 8.91 -0.82 4.41
C GLY A 99 8.38 -1.99 5.26
N TRP A 100 9.27 -2.77 5.85
CA TRP A 100 8.90 -3.83 6.78
C TRP A 100 8.17 -3.33 8.04
N TYR A 101 8.23 -2.05 8.37
CA TYR A 101 7.57 -1.46 9.54
C TYR A 101 6.33 -0.66 9.16
N PHE A 102 6.38 0.12 8.08
CA PHE A 102 5.30 1.00 7.64
C PHE A 102 4.86 0.61 6.22
N THR A 103 3.68 0.04 6.08
CA THR A 103 3.10 -0.33 4.77
C THR A 103 1.59 -0.40 4.89
N ASP A 104 0.92 0.74 4.76
CA ASP A 104 -0.53 0.82 4.87
C ASP A 104 -1.11 1.60 3.68
N ILE A 105 -2.30 1.21 3.22
CA ILE A 105 -2.99 1.83 2.10
C ILE A 105 -4.44 2.05 2.43
N TYR A 106 -4.99 3.17 2.01
CA TYR A 106 -6.38 3.57 2.23
C TYR A 106 -7.00 4.04 0.93
N VAL A 107 -8.28 3.71 0.75
CA VAL A 107 -9.10 4.17 -0.36
C VAL A 107 -10.16 5.11 0.19
N SER A 108 -10.36 6.24 -0.48
CA SER A 108 -11.40 7.19 -0.12
C SER A 108 -12.78 6.51 -0.18
N PRO A 109 -13.63 6.70 0.82
CA PRO A 109 -14.96 6.12 0.84
C PRO A 109 -15.88 6.65 -0.24
N ASN A 110 -15.57 7.82 -0.83
CA ASN A 110 -16.40 8.54 -1.79
C ASN A 110 -15.84 8.54 -3.22
N ASN A 111 -14.59 8.09 -3.39
CA ASN A 111 -13.93 8.03 -4.70
C ASN A 111 -12.89 6.91 -4.70
N ASP A 112 -13.16 5.84 -5.40
CA ASP A 112 -12.30 4.65 -5.40
C ASP A 112 -11.05 4.77 -6.28
N ASP A 113 -10.84 5.89 -6.96
CA ASP A 113 -9.59 6.28 -7.60
C ASP A 113 -8.69 7.15 -6.70
N GLU A 114 -9.21 7.54 -5.53
CA GLU A 114 -8.51 8.35 -4.56
C GLU A 114 -7.91 7.46 -3.47
N ILE A 115 -6.58 7.35 -3.46
CA ILE A 115 -5.85 6.45 -2.58
C ILE A 115 -4.70 7.16 -1.86
N TYR A 116 -4.44 6.68 -0.65
CA TYR A 116 -3.35 7.14 0.21
C TYR A 116 -2.44 5.95 0.53
N ALA A 117 -1.17 6.07 0.20
CA ALA A 117 -0.14 5.09 0.51
C ALA A 117 0.73 5.63 1.65
N LEU A 118 0.76 4.91 2.76
CA LEU A 118 1.47 5.30 3.96
C LEU A 118 2.73 4.45 4.16
N GLY A 119 3.79 5.12 4.51
CA GLY A 119 5.09 4.58 4.84
C GLY A 119 5.80 5.54 5.78
N VAL A 120 7.12 5.59 5.73
CA VAL A 120 7.87 6.68 6.36
C VAL A 120 7.41 8.03 5.80
N ARG A 121 7.06 8.07 4.51
CA ARG A 121 6.39 9.21 3.88
C ARG A 121 4.99 8.81 3.46
N ALA A 122 4.11 9.78 3.33
CA ALA A 122 2.77 9.56 2.80
C ALA A 122 2.68 10.06 1.36
N ALA A 123 1.99 9.32 0.53
CA ALA A 123 1.70 9.69 -0.85
C ALA A 123 0.21 9.57 -1.15
N TYR A 124 -0.28 10.42 -2.02
CA TYR A 124 -1.66 10.52 -2.44
C TYR A 124 -1.78 10.41 -3.95
N SER A 125 -2.79 9.70 -4.40
CA SER A 125 -3.20 9.61 -5.79
C SER A 125 -4.68 9.94 -5.93
N SER A 126 -5.07 10.59 -7.01
CA SER A 126 -6.46 10.86 -7.39
C SER A 126 -6.85 10.21 -8.72
N ASP A 127 -6.03 9.31 -9.24
CA ASP A 127 -6.17 8.71 -10.57
C ASP A 127 -6.01 7.17 -10.55
N GLY A 128 -6.37 6.55 -9.43
CA GLY A 128 -6.29 5.10 -9.27
C GLY A 128 -4.86 4.58 -9.10
N GLY A 129 -3.95 5.43 -8.61
CA GLY A 129 -2.58 5.07 -8.36
C GLY A 129 -1.66 5.20 -9.57
N LYS A 130 -2.08 5.81 -10.68
CA LYS A 130 -1.22 6.01 -11.86
C LYS A 130 -0.13 7.04 -11.56
N THR A 131 -0.48 8.10 -10.83
CA THR A 131 0.46 9.11 -10.37
C THR A 131 0.32 9.34 -8.87
N PHE A 132 1.42 9.66 -8.21
CA PHE A 132 1.45 9.94 -6.77
C PHE A 132 2.05 11.30 -6.46
N LYS A 133 1.42 12.02 -5.54
CA LYS A 133 1.94 13.24 -4.94
C LYS A 133 2.41 12.94 -3.52
N ASN A 134 3.60 13.36 -3.16
CA ASN A 134 4.09 13.26 -1.79
C ASN A 134 3.33 14.27 -0.91
N LEU A 135 2.74 13.82 0.20
CA LEU A 135 1.97 14.64 1.13
C LEU A 135 2.84 15.31 2.20
N GLY A 136 4.09 14.91 2.35
CA GLY A 136 5.00 15.49 3.33
C GLY A 136 6.23 14.63 3.58
N GLY A 137 7.14 15.13 4.43
CA GLY A 137 8.35 14.42 4.77
C GLY A 137 9.48 14.61 3.76
N THR A 138 9.66 15.83 3.23
CA THR A 138 10.91 16.15 2.56
C THR A 138 12.03 16.16 3.60
N VAL A 139 12.87 15.14 3.59
CA VAL A 139 14.12 15.09 4.35
C VAL A 139 15.15 16.00 3.68
N LYS A 140 14.88 17.28 3.66
CA LYS A 140 15.96 18.27 3.77
C LYS A 140 16.12 18.49 5.26
N ARG A 141 17.35 18.53 5.75
CA ARG A 141 17.68 19.00 7.10
C ARG A 141 17.18 20.45 7.23
N ILE A 142 15.88 20.60 7.46
CA ILE A 142 15.21 21.88 7.64
C ILE A 142 15.05 22.03 9.13
N ASN A 143 15.36 23.22 9.61
CA ASN A 143 15.04 23.66 10.96
C ASN A 143 13.58 23.24 11.28
N PRO A 144 13.29 22.51 12.37
CA PRO A 144 11.94 22.00 12.70
C PRO A 144 10.85 23.07 12.66
N SER A 145 11.18 24.34 12.89
CA SER A 145 10.27 25.47 12.80
C SER A 145 9.83 25.84 11.37
N GLN A 146 10.42 25.23 10.35
CA GLN A 146 10.13 25.50 8.92
C GLN A 146 9.57 24.29 8.18
N ALA A 147 9.35 23.17 8.85
CA ALA A 147 8.74 21.99 8.27
C ALA A 147 7.26 22.26 7.96
N LYS A 148 6.98 22.62 6.71
CA LYS A 148 5.61 22.63 6.17
C LYS A 148 5.33 21.22 5.64
N GLY A 149 4.44 20.47 6.30
CA GLY A 149 4.03 19.15 5.86
C GLY A 149 3.79 18.18 7.02
N LEU A 150 3.36 16.98 6.68
CA LEU A 150 3.19 15.91 7.64
C LEU A 150 4.55 15.44 8.18
N HIS A 151 4.59 15.05 9.44
CA HIS A 151 5.74 14.38 10.03
C HIS A 151 6.04 13.07 9.27
N LEU A 152 7.18 12.45 9.51
CA LEU A 152 7.49 11.10 9.02
C LEU A 152 6.79 10.04 9.88
N ASP A 153 6.78 8.78 9.40
CA ASP A 153 6.32 7.60 10.15
C ASP A 153 4.80 7.53 10.31
N HIS A 154 4.12 7.28 9.18
CA HIS A 154 2.67 7.19 9.10
C HIS A 154 2.19 5.76 9.31
N CYS A 155 1.35 5.54 10.32
CA CYS A 155 0.82 4.22 10.68
C CYS A 155 -0.69 4.09 10.45
N GLU A 156 -1.42 5.20 10.41
CA GLU A 156 -2.88 5.18 10.31
C GLU A 156 -3.41 6.43 9.64
N LEU A 157 -4.53 6.29 8.93
CA LEU A 157 -5.29 7.38 8.33
C LEU A 157 -6.78 7.11 8.52
N TRP A 158 -7.50 8.09 8.99
CA TRP A 158 -8.95 8.10 8.93
C TRP A 158 -9.44 9.10 7.89
N ILE A 159 -10.40 8.70 7.06
CA ILE A 159 -11.01 9.55 6.03
C ILE A 159 -12.48 9.69 6.38
N ASN A 160 -12.96 10.92 6.53
CA ASN A 160 -14.36 11.17 6.86
C ASN A 160 -15.27 10.67 5.73
N PRO A 161 -16.16 9.67 5.99
CA PRO A 161 -17.02 9.11 4.95
C PRO A 161 -18.08 10.09 4.43
N LEU A 162 -18.36 11.17 5.18
CA LEU A 162 -19.30 12.21 4.77
C LEU A 162 -18.61 13.38 4.04
N ASN A 163 -17.30 13.48 4.14
CA ASN A 163 -16.51 14.53 3.50
C ASN A 163 -15.04 14.11 3.39
N SER A 164 -14.66 13.50 2.28
CA SER A 164 -13.30 12.99 2.05
C SER A 164 -12.19 14.06 2.01
N ASN A 165 -12.54 15.34 1.99
CA ASN A 165 -11.58 16.43 2.19
C ASN A 165 -11.18 16.62 3.66
N HIS A 166 -11.79 15.89 4.57
CA HIS A 166 -11.49 15.90 6.00
C HIS A 166 -10.79 14.57 6.38
N LEU A 167 -9.49 14.68 6.65
CA LEU A 167 -8.58 13.58 7.02
C LEU A 167 -8.21 13.72 8.49
#